data_4ab92a14baf24de5944b48c1a7cdd7bc
#
_entry.id   4ab92a14baf24de5944b48c1a7cdd7bc
#
_cell.length_a   1.000
_cell.length_b   1.000
_cell.length_c   1.000
_cell.angle_alpha   90.00
_cell.angle_beta   90.00
_cell.angle_gamma   90.00
#
_symmetry.space_group_name_H-M   'P 1'
#
loop_
_entity.id
_entity.type
_entity.pdbx_description
1 polymer ?
#
loop_
_entity_poly.entity_id
_entity_poly.type
_entity_poly.pdbx_seq_one_letter_code
_entity_poly.pdbx_strand_id
1 'polypeptide(L)'
;SVELMGFHCHVGSQVFAEDVFERAAVIMLEFVADMKKKLGYMAPQLDLGGGYGVRYVESDPHLDVDVKVAQVADAIKQTCARLSIEMPEIHMEPGRSIVGAAGMTLYTVGTVKRIPGYKNYVSVDGGMTDNPRYALYQANYTCLLANKMDEKADFTCSVVGRCCESGDIIQQGVQLPGSVGRGDILAVCTTGAYNYSMASNYNRLPRPPIVMR
;
A
#
# COMPACT_ATOMS: atom_id res chain seq x y z
N SER A 1 -1.94 30.93 -20.96
CA SER A 1 -3.29 30.78 -20.39
C SER A 1 -3.51 29.32 -20.06
N VAL A 2 -4.26 29.05 -19.00
CA VAL A 2 -4.67 27.71 -18.57
C VAL A 2 -6.20 27.70 -18.53
N GLU A 3 -6.79 26.52 -18.76
CA GLU A 3 -8.20 26.26 -18.55
C GLU A 3 -8.34 25.39 -17.30
N LEU A 4 -9.15 25.84 -16.35
CA LEU A 4 -9.43 25.08 -15.14
C LEU A 4 -10.49 24.02 -15.47
N MET A 5 -10.11 22.73 -15.38
CA MET A 5 -11.02 21.62 -15.70
C MET A 5 -11.73 21.06 -14.46
N GLY A 6 -11.17 21.21 -13.28
CA GLY A 6 -11.79 20.64 -12.09
C GLY A 6 -10.99 20.81 -10.82
N PHE A 7 -11.40 20.08 -9.81
CA PHE A 7 -10.76 20.06 -8.50
C PHE A 7 -10.35 18.65 -8.11
N HIS A 8 -9.34 18.56 -7.29
CA HIS A 8 -8.81 17.29 -6.77
C HIS A 8 -8.74 17.29 -5.25
N CYS A 9 -8.97 16.14 -4.66
CA CYS A 9 -8.62 15.88 -3.26
C CYS A 9 -8.03 14.47 -3.11
N HIS A 10 -7.22 14.29 -2.08
CA HIS A 10 -6.70 12.97 -1.69
C HIS A 10 -6.69 12.90 -0.16
N VAL A 11 -7.48 12.01 0.40
CA VAL A 11 -7.77 11.98 1.86
C VAL A 11 -6.76 11.16 2.67
N GLY A 12 -5.78 10.60 2.02
CA GLY A 12 -4.73 9.82 2.68
C GLY A 12 -4.46 8.49 1.98
N SER A 13 -3.60 7.68 2.60
CA SER A 13 -3.19 6.37 2.07
C SER A 13 -3.45 5.30 3.11
N GLN A 14 -3.88 4.10 2.67
CA GLN A 14 -4.18 2.97 3.56
C GLN A 14 -5.35 3.30 4.52
N VAL A 15 -6.41 3.89 3.97
CA VAL A 15 -7.58 4.35 4.72
C VAL A 15 -8.61 3.23 4.79
N PHE A 16 -9.06 2.92 6.01
CA PHE A 16 -10.09 1.92 6.32
C PHE A 16 -11.32 2.52 7.00
N ALA A 17 -11.30 3.81 7.33
CA ALA A 17 -12.43 4.46 8.01
C ALA A 17 -13.67 4.47 7.11
N GLU A 18 -14.83 4.18 7.72
CA GLU A 18 -16.04 3.84 6.99
C GLU A 18 -16.59 4.95 6.08
N ASP A 19 -16.55 6.21 6.54
CA ASP A 19 -17.23 7.34 5.88
C ASP A 19 -16.30 8.38 5.25
N VAL A 20 -15.01 8.14 5.23
CA VAL A 20 -14.01 9.15 4.83
C VAL A 20 -14.15 9.54 3.36
N PHE A 21 -14.33 8.56 2.49
CA PHE A 21 -14.44 8.81 1.04
C PHE A 21 -15.76 9.47 0.67
N GLU A 22 -16.86 9.04 1.27
CA GLU A 22 -18.19 9.64 1.10
C GLU A 22 -18.20 11.10 1.59
N ARG A 23 -17.62 11.35 2.77
CA ARG A 23 -17.50 12.72 3.32
C ARG A 23 -16.62 13.62 2.44
N ALA A 24 -15.51 13.09 1.92
CA ALA A 24 -14.67 13.84 0.98
C ALA A 24 -15.45 14.24 -0.27
N ALA A 25 -16.22 13.32 -0.85
CA ALA A 25 -17.06 13.61 -2.01
C ALA A 25 -18.11 14.69 -1.68
N VAL A 26 -18.78 14.60 -0.54
CA VAL A 26 -19.76 15.61 -0.09
C VAL A 26 -19.12 16.99 0.05
N ILE A 27 -17.99 17.10 0.77
CA ILE A 27 -17.29 18.36 0.99
C ILE A 27 -16.84 19.00 -0.35
N MET A 28 -16.29 18.18 -1.23
CA MET A 28 -15.85 18.67 -2.53
C MET A 28 -17.00 19.14 -3.42
N LEU A 29 -18.14 18.44 -3.42
CA LEU A 29 -19.34 18.88 -4.16
C LEU A 29 -19.97 20.15 -3.58
N GLU A 30 -19.94 20.32 -2.25
CA GLU A 30 -20.34 21.57 -1.60
C GLU A 30 -19.43 22.73 -2.03
N PHE A 31 -18.13 22.49 -2.13
CA PHE A 31 -17.18 23.47 -2.66
C PHE A 31 -17.47 23.80 -4.13
N VAL A 32 -17.74 22.78 -4.98
CA VAL A 32 -18.12 23.01 -6.40
C VAL A 32 -19.40 23.84 -6.50
N ALA A 33 -20.41 23.57 -5.68
CA ALA A 33 -21.65 24.34 -5.64
C ALA A 33 -21.41 25.80 -5.20
N ASP A 34 -20.51 26.02 -4.25
CA ASP A 34 -20.12 27.35 -3.78
C ASP A 34 -19.38 28.14 -4.90
N MET A 35 -18.51 27.49 -5.66
CA MET A 35 -17.85 28.08 -6.82
C MET A 35 -18.85 28.45 -7.92
N LYS A 36 -19.81 27.56 -8.22
CA LYS A 36 -20.91 27.86 -9.15
C LYS A 36 -21.69 29.08 -8.70
N LYS A 37 -22.05 29.16 -7.43
CA LYS A 37 -22.81 30.27 -6.88
C LYS A 37 -22.05 31.61 -6.89
N LYS A 38 -20.77 31.60 -6.52
CA LYS A 38 -19.95 32.81 -6.35
C LYS A 38 -19.34 33.33 -7.65
N LEU A 39 -18.92 32.42 -8.52
CA LEU A 39 -18.12 32.75 -9.71
C LEU A 39 -18.81 32.37 -11.02
N GLY A 40 -19.98 31.73 -11.00
CA GLY A 40 -20.63 31.18 -12.18
C GLY A 40 -19.87 29.99 -12.80
N TYR A 41 -18.82 29.50 -12.12
CA TYR A 41 -18.00 28.40 -12.63
C TYR A 41 -18.50 27.07 -12.09
N MET A 42 -18.93 26.19 -12.98
CA MET A 42 -19.26 24.80 -12.68
C MET A 42 -18.10 23.92 -13.13
N ALA A 43 -17.42 23.30 -12.18
CA ALA A 43 -16.30 22.40 -12.48
C ALA A 43 -16.78 21.20 -13.31
N PRO A 44 -16.25 20.96 -14.50
CA PRO A 44 -16.66 19.80 -15.31
C PRO A 44 -16.15 18.48 -14.75
N GLN A 45 -15.05 18.49 -13.97
CA GLN A 45 -14.41 17.31 -13.43
C GLN A 45 -14.17 17.42 -11.91
N LEU A 46 -14.23 16.29 -11.23
CA LEU A 46 -13.89 16.17 -9.82
C LEU A 46 -13.10 14.87 -9.59
N ASP A 47 -11.84 15.01 -9.15
CA ASP A 47 -11.00 13.89 -8.80
C ASP A 47 -10.99 13.70 -7.27
N LEU A 48 -11.40 12.52 -6.84
CA LEU A 48 -11.47 12.16 -5.42
C LEU A 48 -10.21 11.42 -4.92
N GLY A 49 -9.18 11.31 -5.78
CA GLY A 49 -7.95 10.62 -5.45
C GLY A 49 -8.11 9.13 -5.25
N GLY A 50 -7.23 8.57 -4.47
CA GLY A 50 -7.24 7.15 -4.09
C GLY A 50 -7.19 6.98 -2.57
N GLY A 51 -6.36 6.02 -2.13
CA GLY A 51 -6.10 5.83 -0.71
C GLY A 51 -6.82 4.63 -0.09
N TYR A 52 -7.61 3.90 -0.85
CA TYR A 52 -8.29 2.68 -0.39
C TYR A 52 -7.27 1.68 0.19
N GLY A 53 -7.52 1.26 1.44
CA GLY A 53 -6.66 0.34 2.17
C GLY A 53 -6.66 -1.06 1.58
N VAL A 54 -5.52 -1.75 1.67
CA VAL A 54 -5.39 -3.17 1.37
C VAL A 54 -4.80 -3.90 2.55
N ARG A 55 -5.13 -5.17 2.70
CA ARG A 55 -4.66 -6.01 3.78
C ARG A 55 -3.22 -6.47 3.50
N TYR A 56 -2.28 -6.11 4.37
CA TYR A 56 -0.89 -6.54 4.32
C TYR A 56 -0.60 -7.71 5.26
N VAL A 57 -1.25 -7.71 6.41
CA VAL A 57 -1.16 -8.75 7.43
C VAL A 57 -2.54 -9.22 7.88
N GLU A 58 -2.62 -10.35 8.52
CA GLU A 58 -3.91 -10.95 8.91
C GLU A 58 -4.73 -10.07 9.84
N SER A 59 -4.07 -9.29 10.69
CA SER A 59 -4.72 -8.36 11.62
C SER A 59 -5.25 -7.08 10.97
N ASP A 60 -4.89 -6.77 9.71
CA ASP A 60 -5.40 -5.59 9.03
C ASP A 60 -6.90 -5.72 8.73
N PRO A 61 -7.65 -4.62 8.79
CA PRO A 61 -9.05 -4.62 8.37
C PRO A 61 -9.21 -5.05 6.92
N HIS A 62 -10.36 -5.61 6.60
CA HIS A 62 -10.76 -5.86 5.22
C HIS A 62 -11.61 -4.70 4.72
N LEU A 63 -11.27 -4.17 3.54
CA LEU A 63 -12.06 -3.18 2.82
C LEU A 63 -12.55 -3.81 1.52
N ASP A 64 -13.86 -3.91 1.36
CA ASP A 64 -14.47 -4.26 0.07
C ASP A 64 -14.54 -2.99 -0.78
N VAL A 65 -13.66 -2.90 -1.76
CA VAL A 65 -13.51 -1.71 -2.61
C VAL A 65 -14.74 -1.49 -3.48
N ASP A 66 -15.38 -2.56 -3.97
CA ASP A 66 -16.56 -2.46 -4.83
C ASP A 66 -17.74 -1.88 -4.05
N VAL A 67 -17.96 -2.37 -2.82
CA VAL A 67 -18.98 -1.82 -1.92
C VAL A 67 -18.69 -0.37 -1.58
N LYS A 68 -17.43 -0.03 -1.30
CA LYS A 68 -17.03 1.32 -0.95
C LYS A 68 -17.22 2.30 -2.12
N VAL A 69 -16.84 1.92 -3.32
CA VAL A 69 -17.06 2.74 -4.53
C VAL A 69 -18.55 2.97 -4.79
N ALA A 70 -19.38 1.95 -4.60
CA ALA A 70 -20.83 2.09 -4.73
C ALA A 70 -21.41 3.10 -3.70
N GLN A 71 -20.96 3.05 -2.44
CA GLN A 71 -21.35 4.00 -1.40
C GLN A 71 -20.96 5.45 -1.76
N VAL A 72 -19.73 5.64 -2.26
CA VAL A 72 -19.24 6.95 -2.72
C VAL A 72 -20.10 7.45 -3.89
N ALA A 73 -20.40 6.59 -4.87
CA ALA A 73 -21.24 6.95 -6.02
C ALA A 73 -22.65 7.38 -5.58
N ASP A 74 -23.24 6.70 -4.62
CA ASP A 74 -24.55 7.08 -4.08
C ASP A 74 -24.51 8.40 -3.30
N ALA A 75 -23.45 8.63 -2.51
CA ALA A 75 -23.24 9.91 -1.82
C ALA A 75 -23.10 11.07 -2.81
N ILE A 76 -22.39 10.87 -3.92
CA ILE A 76 -22.25 11.86 -5.00
C ILE A 76 -23.63 12.19 -5.60
N LYS A 77 -24.40 11.19 -6.03
CA LYS A 77 -25.73 11.36 -6.63
C LYS A 77 -26.68 12.15 -5.71
N GLN A 78 -26.74 11.72 -4.46
CA GLN A 78 -27.60 12.36 -3.45
C GLN A 78 -27.18 13.81 -3.19
N THR A 79 -25.86 14.07 -3.13
CA THR A 79 -25.33 15.41 -2.87
C THR A 79 -25.57 16.33 -4.05
N CYS A 80 -25.37 15.90 -5.29
CA CYS A 80 -25.66 16.68 -6.48
C CYS A 80 -27.14 17.05 -6.56
N ALA A 81 -28.04 16.09 -6.28
CA ALA A 81 -29.48 16.36 -6.23
C ALA A 81 -29.84 17.38 -5.14
N ARG A 82 -29.32 17.22 -3.92
CA ARG A 82 -29.52 18.14 -2.78
C ARG A 82 -29.06 19.57 -3.10
N LEU A 83 -27.92 19.70 -3.78
CA LEU A 83 -27.33 21.00 -4.11
C LEU A 83 -27.85 21.60 -5.42
N SER A 84 -28.68 20.87 -6.16
CA SER A 84 -29.20 21.26 -7.49
C SER A 84 -28.06 21.65 -8.46
N ILE A 85 -27.01 20.84 -8.49
CA ILE A 85 -25.90 20.97 -9.42
C ILE A 85 -25.85 19.78 -10.38
N GLU A 86 -25.29 20.01 -11.56
CA GLU A 86 -24.94 18.92 -12.48
C GLU A 86 -23.84 18.06 -11.85
N MET A 87 -23.91 16.75 -12.10
CA MET A 87 -22.87 15.84 -11.63
C MET A 87 -21.62 16.01 -12.51
N PRO A 88 -20.46 16.37 -11.91
CA PRO A 88 -19.21 16.43 -12.67
C PRO A 88 -18.78 15.02 -13.10
N GLU A 89 -17.88 14.95 -14.09
CA GLU A 89 -17.15 13.72 -14.39
C GLU A 89 -16.27 13.36 -13.20
N ILE A 90 -16.44 12.14 -12.67
CA ILE A 90 -15.72 11.68 -11.47
C ILE A 90 -14.48 10.90 -11.87
N HIS A 91 -13.35 11.34 -11.36
CA HIS A 91 -12.07 10.67 -11.46
C HIS A 91 -11.65 10.08 -10.11
N MET A 92 -10.93 8.96 -10.13
CA MET A 92 -10.40 8.28 -8.95
C MET A 92 -9.01 7.68 -9.26
N GLU A 93 -8.16 7.58 -8.23
CA GLU A 93 -6.77 7.13 -8.36
C GLU A 93 -6.45 5.92 -7.44
N PRO A 94 -7.18 4.80 -7.51
CA PRO A 94 -7.08 3.69 -6.56
C PRO A 94 -5.86 2.76 -6.81
N GLY A 95 -4.65 3.29 -6.90
CA GLY A 95 -3.44 2.54 -7.30
C GLY A 95 -3.14 1.33 -6.42
N ARG A 96 -3.05 1.51 -5.10
CA ARG A 96 -2.72 0.43 -4.16
C ARG A 96 -3.74 -0.71 -4.19
N SER A 97 -5.02 -0.40 -4.17
CA SER A 97 -6.06 -1.42 -4.17
C SER A 97 -6.12 -2.25 -5.45
N ILE A 98 -5.62 -1.71 -6.58
CA ILE A 98 -5.55 -2.44 -7.84
C ILE A 98 -4.36 -3.41 -7.87
N VAL A 99 -3.15 -2.95 -7.51
CA VAL A 99 -1.93 -3.72 -7.77
C VAL A 99 -1.22 -4.22 -6.52
N GLY A 100 -1.56 -3.72 -5.33
CA GLY A 100 -0.86 -4.06 -4.09
C GLY A 100 -0.79 -5.56 -3.84
N ALA A 101 -1.94 -6.21 -3.80
CA ALA A 101 -2.05 -7.65 -3.55
C ALA A 101 -1.64 -8.53 -4.75
N ALA A 102 -1.53 -7.96 -5.95
CA ALA A 102 -1.13 -8.68 -7.15
C ALA A 102 0.38 -8.98 -7.21
N GLY A 103 1.19 -8.30 -6.40
CA GLY A 103 2.64 -8.45 -6.40
C GLY A 103 3.19 -9.08 -5.14
N MET A 104 4.25 -9.86 -5.28
CA MET A 104 5.09 -10.35 -4.19
C MET A 104 6.56 -10.17 -4.54
N THR A 105 7.40 -10.00 -3.54
CA THR A 105 8.86 -9.95 -3.72
C THR A 105 9.46 -11.23 -3.16
N LEU A 106 10.29 -11.90 -3.99
CA LEU A 106 11.00 -13.12 -3.59
C LEU A 106 12.44 -12.78 -3.28
N TYR A 107 12.92 -13.30 -2.16
CA TYR A 107 14.29 -13.15 -1.70
C TYR A 107 14.91 -14.51 -1.44
N THR A 108 16.22 -14.62 -1.67
CA THR A 108 16.98 -15.78 -1.23
C THR A 108 17.50 -15.55 0.18
N VAL A 109 17.23 -16.50 1.08
CA VAL A 109 17.78 -16.48 2.45
C VAL A 109 19.28 -16.67 2.42
N GLY A 110 20.00 -15.77 3.05
CA GLY A 110 21.44 -15.81 3.23
C GLY A 110 21.85 -16.49 4.54
N THR A 111 22.00 -15.71 5.59
CA THR A 111 22.44 -16.19 6.90
C THR A 111 21.28 -16.20 7.89
N VAL A 112 21.17 -17.28 8.65
CA VAL A 112 20.28 -17.36 9.82
C VAL A 112 21.12 -17.24 11.08
N LYS A 113 20.90 -16.18 11.86
CA LYS A 113 21.60 -15.93 13.11
C LYS A 113 20.65 -16.10 14.29
N ARG A 114 20.95 -17.03 15.16
CA ARG A 114 20.19 -17.32 16.38
C ARG A 114 20.99 -16.81 17.57
N ILE A 115 20.41 -15.90 18.37
CA ILE A 115 21.04 -15.35 19.57
C ILE A 115 20.16 -15.71 20.77
N PRO A 116 20.51 -16.73 21.54
CA PRO A 116 19.75 -17.16 22.70
C PRO A 116 19.50 -16.01 23.67
N GLY A 117 18.25 -15.86 24.11
CA GLY A 117 17.83 -14.83 25.06
C GLY A 117 17.77 -13.40 24.50
N TYR A 118 17.96 -13.22 23.18
CA TYR A 118 17.88 -11.89 22.55
C TYR A 118 17.00 -11.91 21.32
N LYS A 119 17.55 -11.95 20.12
CA LYS A 119 16.82 -11.90 18.84
C LYS A 119 17.39 -12.89 17.84
N ASN A 120 16.53 -13.34 16.94
CA ASN A 120 16.95 -14.11 15.77
C ASN A 120 16.84 -13.25 14.52
N TYR A 121 17.74 -13.48 13.56
CA TYR A 121 17.78 -12.75 12.30
C TYR A 121 17.84 -13.72 11.13
N VAL A 122 17.09 -13.41 10.10
CA VAL A 122 17.16 -14.06 8.80
C VAL A 122 17.55 -12.99 7.79
N SER A 123 18.78 -13.06 7.26
CA SER A 123 19.24 -12.14 6.23
C SER A 123 18.80 -12.63 4.85
N VAL A 124 18.51 -11.67 3.97
CA VAL A 124 18.13 -11.96 2.58
C VAL A 124 18.99 -11.17 1.58
N ASP A 125 18.91 -11.53 0.31
CA ASP A 125 19.68 -10.92 -0.77
C ASP A 125 19.13 -9.57 -1.29
N GLY A 126 18.06 -9.06 -0.70
CA GLY A 126 17.53 -7.71 -0.90
C GLY A 126 17.63 -6.84 0.36
N GLY A 127 16.73 -5.89 0.53
CA GLY A 127 16.68 -5.03 1.70
C GLY A 127 15.91 -3.73 1.50
N MET A 128 16.25 -2.70 2.27
CA MET A 128 15.61 -1.39 2.18
C MET A 128 15.79 -0.72 0.80
N THR A 129 16.70 -1.18 -0.04
CA THR A 129 16.88 -0.70 -1.41
C THR A 129 15.71 -1.03 -2.32
N ASP A 130 14.99 -2.09 -2.04
CA ASP A 130 13.85 -2.58 -2.81
C ASP A 130 12.55 -2.62 -2.00
N ASN A 131 12.65 -2.63 -0.67
CA ASN A 131 11.52 -2.48 0.24
C ASN A 131 11.83 -1.49 1.38
N PRO A 132 11.80 -0.16 1.14
CA PRO A 132 12.12 0.84 2.15
C PRO A 132 10.97 1.08 3.14
N ARG A 133 9.81 0.48 2.95
CA ARG A 133 8.58 0.89 3.63
C ARG A 133 8.57 0.57 5.12
N TYR A 134 9.26 -0.48 5.56
CA TYR A 134 9.43 -0.73 7.00
C TYR A 134 10.26 0.38 7.65
N ALA A 135 11.37 0.76 7.05
CA ALA A 135 12.23 1.82 7.57
C ALA A 135 11.54 3.19 7.61
N LEU A 136 10.71 3.51 6.60
CA LEU A 136 10.04 4.80 6.46
C LEU A 136 8.74 4.90 7.28
N TYR A 137 7.95 3.83 7.33
CA TYR A 137 6.57 3.88 7.81
C TYR A 137 6.24 2.82 8.85
N GLN A 138 7.20 1.98 9.24
CA GLN A 138 6.96 0.77 10.07
C GLN A 138 5.87 -0.14 9.46
N ALA A 139 5.81 -0.16 8.12
CA ALA A 139 4.81 -0.92 7.39
C ALA A 139 5.02 -2.42 7.60
N ASN A 140 3.99 -3.12 8.06
CA ASN A 140 4.03 -4.56 8.26
C ASN A 140 3.75 -5.30 6.95
N TYR A 141 4.34 -6.49 6.81
CA TYR A 141 4.17 -7.39 5.67
C TYR A 141 4.00 -8.83 6.13
N THR A 142 3.21 -9.59 5.40
CA THR A 142 3.21 -11.04 5.51
C THR A 142 4.44 -11.60 4.81
N CYS A 143 5.28 -12.30 5.58
CA CYS A 143 6.47 -12.99 5.10
C CYS A 143 6.31 -14.48 5.31
N LEU A 144 6.68 -15.29 4.32
CA LEU A 144 6.60 -16.76 4.38
C LEU A 144 7.75 -17.41 3.60
N LEU A 145 8.06 -18.67 3.89
CA LEU A 145 9.00 -19.45 3.07
C LEU A 145 8.25 -20.15 1.95
N ALA A 146 8.42 -19.67 0.72
CA ALA A 146 7.69 -20.17 -0.45
C ALA A 146 7.95 -21.67 -0.75
N ASN A 147 9.11 -22.17 -0.36
CA ASN A 147 9.50 -23.57 -0.53
C ASN A 147 9.24 -24.46 0.69
N LYS A 148 8.61 -23.91 1.76
CA LYS A 148 8.31 -24.62 3.02
C LYS A 148 6.94 -24.23 3.59
N MET A 149 5.96 -24.06 2.73
CA MET A 149 4.62 -23.55 3.08
C MET A 149 3.86 -24.47 4.06
N ASP A 150 4.12 -25.78 4.01
CA ASP A 150 3.43 -26.77 4.82
C ASP A 150 4.11 -26.99 6.20
N GLU A 151 5.26 -26.37 6.43
CA GLU A 151 5.96 -26.50 7.70
C GLU A 151 5.40 -25.52 8.74
N LYS A 152 5.43 -25.93 10.00
CA LYS A 152 4.97 -25.09 11.12
C LYS A 152 5.87 -23.88 11.32
N ALA A 153 5.25 -22.69 11.33
CA ALA A 153 5.92 -21.43 11.62
C ALA A 153 6.08 -21.23 13.14
N ASP A 154 7.19 -21.71 13.70
CA ASP A 154 7.49 -21.71 15.15
C ASP A 154 8.79 -20.97 15.51
N PHE A 155 9.42 -20.31 14.55
CA PHE A 155 10.66 -19.57 14.74
C PHE A 155 10.44 -18.07 14.53
N THR A 156 10.44 -17.31 15.63
CA THR A 156 10.31 -15.84 15.59
C THR A 156 11.64 -15.19 15.23
N CYS A 157 11.66 -14.33 14.20
CA CYS A 157 12.87 -13.65 13.75
C CYS A 157 12.58 -12.25 13.19
N SER A 158 13.66 -11.49 12.96
CA SER A 158 13.63 -10.29 12.11
C SER A 158 14.23 -10.64 10.76
N VAL A 159 13.50 -10.31 9.69
CA VAL A 159 14.01 -10.37 8.32
C VAL A 159 14.79 -9.09 8.04
N VAL A 160 16.06 -9.24 7.68
CA VAL A 160 16.99 -8.11 7.47
C VAL A 160 17.66 -8.20 6.11
N GLY A 161 17.97 -7.05 5.56
CA GLY A 161 18.66 -6.96 4.26
C GLY A 161 20.18 -7.06 4.38
N ARG A 162 20.82 -6.68 3.29
CA ARG A 162 22.31 -6.71 3.11
C ARG A 162 22.93 -5.33 2.99
N CYS A 163 22.20 -4.26 3.21
CA CYS A 163 22.73 -2.91 3.16
C CYS A 163 23.57 -2.61 4.40
N CYS A 164 24.60 -1.78 4.23
CA CYS A 164 25.41 -1.26 5.32
C CYS A 164 24.65 -0.16 6.08
N GLU A 165 23.53 -0.54 6.70
CA GLU A 165 22.58 0.35 7.38
C GLU A 165 21.86 -0.40 8.49
N SER A 166 21.86 0.17 9.71
CA SER A 166 21.19 -0.45 10.87
C SER A 166 19.68 -0.55 10.74
N GLY A 167 19.08 0.32 9.93
CA GLY A 167 17.66 0.32 9.59
C GLY A 167 17.26 -0.62 8.45
N ASP A 168 18.18 -1.43 7.93
CA ASP A 168 17.90 -2.36 6.83
C ASP A 168 17.11 -3.59 7.31
N ILE A 169 15.88 -3.32 7.70
CA ILE A 169 14.91 -4.30 8.20
C ILE A 169 13.73 -4.33 7.22
N ILE A 170 13.40 -5.52 6.73
CA ILE A 170 12.20 -5.75 5.92
C ILE A 170 10.99 -5.93 6.81
N GLN A 171 11.12 -6.76 7.87
CA GLN A 171 10.05 -7.02 8.82
C GLN A 171 10.60 -7.55 10.14
N GLN A 172 10.03 -7.11 11.26
CA GLN A 172 10.30 -7.69 12.59
C GLN A 172 9.16 -8.61 13.02
N GLY A 173 9.46 -9.52 13.95
CA GLY A 173 8.46 -10.40 14.55
C GLY A 173 7.86 -11.43 13.60
N VAL A 174 8.57 -11.75 12.51
CA VAL A 174 8.12 -12.73 11.52
C VAL A 174 8.15 -14.13 12.14
N GLN A 175 7.10 -14.90 11.90
CA GLN A 175 7.05 -16.32 12.23
C GLN A 175 7.40 -17.13 10.97
N LEU A 176 8.50 -17.88 11.02
CA LEU A 176 8.96 -18.76 9.94
C LEU A 176 9.11 -20.19 10.48
N PRO A 177 9.17 -21.21 9.60
CA PRO A 177 9.56 -22.54 10.00
C PRO A 177 10.93 -22.57 10.68
N GLY A 178 11.07 -23.33 11.77
CA GLY A 178 12.34 -23.49 12.48
C GLY A 178 13.46 -24.12 11.65
N SER A 179 13.12 -24.77 10.53
CA SER A 179 14.02 -25.35 9.54
C SER A 179 14.62 -24.32 8.57
N VAL A 180 14.26 -23.00 8.71
CA VAL A 180 14.77 -21.95 7.82
C VAL A 180 16.28 -21.96 7.73
N GLY A 181 16.81 -21.92 6.51
CA GLY A 181 18.23 -22.00 6.22
C GLY A 181 18.64 -21.27 4.94
N ARG A 182 19.94 -21.22 4.72
CA ARG A 182 20.52 -20.61 3.52
C ARG A 182 19.97 -21.29 2.26
N GLY A 183 19.57 -20.45 1.29
CA GLY A 183 19.04 -20.90 0.01
C GLY A 183 17.52 -21.09 -0.01
N ASP A 184 16.84 -20.99 1.11
CA ASP A 184 15.39 -20.94 1.13
C ASP A 184 14.87 -19.68 0.42
N ILE A 185 13.65 -19.74 -0.06
CA ILE A 185 13.00 -18.62 -0.75
C ILE A 185 12.00 -17.97 0.21
N LEU A 186 12.30 -16.75 0.62
CA LEU A 186 11.39 -15.91 1.39
C LEU A 186 10.52 -15.09 0.44
N ALA A 187 9.21 -15.19 0.58
CA ALA A 187 8.25 -14.34 -0.11
C ALA A 187 7.73 -13.26 0.85
N VAL A 188 7.76 -12.01 0.39
CA VAL A 188 7.08 -10.88 1.03
C VAL A 188 5.87 -10.54 0.18
N CYS A 189 4.67 -10.71 0.74
CA CYS A 189 3.41 -10.54 0.05
C CYS A 189 3.01 -9.07 -0.07
N THR A 190 2.06 -8.78 -0.97
CA THR A 190 1.44 -7.44 -1.13
C THR A 190 2.45 -6.33 -1.45
N THR A 191 3.43 -6.64 -2.30
CA THR A 191 4.48 -5.69 -2.70
C THR A 191 4.24 -5.07 -4.08
N GLY A 192 3.07 -5.26 -4.70
CA GLY A 192 2.75 -4.75 -6.04
C GLY A 192 2.66 -3.24 -6.14
N ALA A 193 2.44 -2.53 -5.02
CA ALA A 193 2.36 -1.08 -4.99
C ALA A 193 3.49 -0.47 -4.16
N TYR A 194 4.13 0.57 -4.71
CA TYR A 194 5.16 1.44 -4.11
C TYR A 194 6.53 0.80 -3.84
N ASN A 195 6.67 -0.51 -3.73
CA ASN A 195 7.96 -1.14 -3.48
C ASN A 195 8.94 -0.88 -4.63
N TYR A 196 8.59 -1.29 -5.84
CA TYR A 196 9.47 -1.09 -7.00
C TYR A 196 9.69 0.39 -7.35
N SER A 197 8.63 1.22 -7.30
CA SER A 197 8.73 2.65 -7.60
C SER A 197 9.55 3.43 -6.59
N MET A 198 9.65 2.96 -5.34
CA MET A 198 10.49 3.52 -4.29
C MET A 198 11.89 2.88 -4.24
N ALA A 199 12.14 1.85 -5.03
CA ALA A 199 13.43 1.16 -5.05
C ALA A 199 14.55 2.11 -5.47
N SER A 200 15.71 1.94 -4.84
CA SER A 200 16.90 2.77 -5.05
C SER A 200 18.13 1.92 -5.35
N ASN A 201 19.23 2.57 -5.65
CA ASN A 201 20.53 1.93 -5.81
C ASN A 201 21.48 2.19 -4.63
N TYR A 202 20.92 2.37 -3.43
CA TYR A 202 21.70 2.53 -2.20
C TYR A 202 22.68 1.35 -2.03
N ASN A 203 23.88 1.60 -1.52
CA ASN A 203 25.01 0.68 -1.50
C ASN A 203 25.37 0.08 -2.89
N ARG A 204 24.94 0.74 -3.98
CA ARG A 204 25.16 0.30 -5.37
C ARG A 204 24.50 -1.04 -5.71
N LEU A 205 23.46 -1.41 -4.98
CA LEU A 205 22.67 -2.60 -5.28
C LEU A 205 21.76 -2.33 -6.49
N PRO A 206 21.61 -3.30 -7.41
CA PRO A 206 20.65 -3.17 -8.51
C PRO A 206 19.22 -3.30 -7.98
N ARG A 207 18.27 -2.68 -8.69
CA ARG A 207 16.85 -2.92 -8.44
C ARG A 207 16.49 -4.35 -8.85
N PRO A 208 15.56 -5.02 -8.14
CA PRO A 208 15.13 -6.36 -8.51
C PRO A 208 14.40 -6.33 -9.87
N PRO A 209 14.48 -7.39 -10.68
CA PRO A 209 13.69 -7.50 -11.90
C PRO A 209 12.21 -7.70 -11.58
N ILE A 210 11.34 -7.23 -12.48
CA ILE A 210 9.90 -7.54 -12.44
C ILE A 210 9.64 -8.69 -13.41
N VAL A 211 8.94 -9.72 -12.93
CA VAL A 211 8.46 -10.83 -13.75
C VAL A 211 6.94 -10.74 -13.78
N MET A 212 6.37 -10.56 -14.97
CA MET A 212 4.92 -10.56 -15.20
C MET A 212 4.46 -11.99 -15.53
N ARG A 213 3.37 -12.43 -14.90
CA ARG A 213 2.77 -13.73 -15.12
C ARG A 213 1.26 -13.60 -15.30
#